data_1aedc1ef232ce871735efee002f5c767
#
_entry.id   1aedc1ef232ce871735efee002f5c767
#
_cell.length_a   1.000
_cell.length_b   1.000
_cell.length_c   1.000
_cell.angle_alpha   90.00
_cell.angle_beta   90.00
_cell.angle_gamma   90.00
#
_symmetry.space_group_name_H-M   'P 1'
#
loop_
_entity.id
_entity.type
_entity.pdbx_description
1 polymer ?
#
loop_
_entity_poly.entity_id
_entity_poly.type
_entity_poly.pdbx_seq_one_letter_code
_entity_poly.pdbx_strand_id
1 'polypeptide(L)'
;MDEIKFIQYLDENTALEEVKNGNLDMYYYRISSDRLEDSESRDTLKVYESTGGYYSILLNPTDEGPFNPFSIQEIRYAVNFLVDRNLIVNELLGGYGTPMFSNYGSFSAEYLRVLDVIETFQFRYNPSFAENIISEELNVKGAEKIDGIWNYENEPIEITFFIRSDDPVRKAIGEILSSELEEIGFKVNKEFGDLNKAYVVVYGSNPAEQKWSLYTEGWGSSGFTRYDSVTLAQMYSPWFSSMP
;
A
#
# COMPACT_ATOMS: atom_id res chain seq x y z
N MET A 1 -25.22 3.82 30.17
CA MET A 1 -25.54 3.66 28.74
C MET A 1 -26.39 2.41 28.65
N ASP A 2 -27.64 2.57 28.26
CA ASP A 2 -28.62 1.47 28.33
C ASP A 2 -28.84 0.78 26.99
N GLU A 3 -28.52 1.48 25.87
CA GLU A 3 -28.66 0.97 24.53
C GLU A 3 -27.60 1.58 23.61
N ILE A 4 -27.09 0.78 22.65
CA ILE A 4 -26.26 1.27 21.55
C ILE A 4 -26.93 0.81 20.25
N LYS A 5 -27.21 1.76 19.34
CA LYS A 5 -27.75 1.49 18.01
C LYS A 5 -26.68 1.76 16.94
N PHE A 6 -26.40 0.77 16.12
CA PHE A 6 -25.56 0.93 14.94
C PHE A 6 -26.44 1.18 13.73
N ILE A 7 -26.23 2.33 13.07
CA ILE A 7 -26.96 2.73 11.87
C ILE A 7 -25.95 2.78 10.71
N GLN A 8 -26.23 2.05 9.65
CA GLN A 8 -25.38 2.05 8.48
C GLN A 8 -25.77 3.17 7.52
N TYR A 9 -24.79 3.99 7.14
CA TYR A 9 -24.90 4.96 6.07
C TYR A 9 -24.06 4.52 4.88
N LEU A 10 -24.54 4.77 3.67
CA LEU A 10 -23.82 4.43 2.43
C LEU A 10 -22.90 5.56 1.97
N ASP A 11 -23.06 6.75 2.57
CA ASP A 11 -22.33 7.94 2.24
C ASP A 11 -21.83 8.64 3.51
N GLU A 12 -20.53 8.95 3.53
CA GLU A 12 -19.84 9.60 4.64
C GLU A 12 -20.43 10.98 4.94
N ASN A 13 -20.74 11.77 3.91
CA ASN A 13 -21.26 13.13 4.11
C ASN A 13 -22.59 13.11 4.85
N THR A 14 -23.49 12.20 4.45
CA THR A 14 -24.79 12.05 5.12
C THR A 14 -24.59 11.67 6.58
N ALA A 15 -23.70 10.74 6.89
CA ALA A 15 -23.43 10.34 8.26
C ALA A 15 -22.85 11.50 9.10
N LEU A 16 -21.92 12.27 8.56
CA LEU A 16 -21.32 13.42 9.24
C LEU A 16 -22.33 14.55 9.48
N GLU A 17 -23.22 14.83 8.52
CA GLU A 17 -24.31 15.80 8.70
C GLU A 17 -25.28 15.36 9.82
N GLU A 18 -25.58 14.06 9.93
CA GLU A 18 -26.42 13.54 11.02
C GLU A 18 -25.76 13.71 12.41
N VAL A 19 -24.42 13.57 12.49
CA VAL A 19 -23.68 13.91 13.73
C VAL A 19 -23.74 15.40 14.01
N LYS A 20 -23.53 16.26 13.00
CA LYS A 20 -23.58 17.72 13.13
C LYS A 20 -24.97 18.21 13.59
N ASN A 21 -26.02 17.53 13.14
CA ASN A 21 -27.41 17.87 13.49
C ASN A 21 -27.86 17.25 14.84
N GLY A 22 -27.01 16.44 15.48
CA GLY A 22 -27.31 15.78 16.76
C GLY A 22 -28.27 14.60 16.63
N ASN A 23 -28.44 14.05 15.42
CA ASN A 23 -29.24 12.85 15.17
C ASN A 23 -28.43 11.56 15.39
N LEU A 24 -27.12 11.66 15.35
CA LEU A 24 -26.15 10.63 15.75
C LEU A 24 -25.23 11.18 16.83
N ASP A 25 -24.94 10.33 17.83
CA ASP A 25 -24.03 10.69 18.91
C ASP A 25 -22.56 10.59 18.47
N MET A 26 -22.25 9.70 17.50
CA MET A 26 -20.90 9.45 17.04
C MET A 26 -20.88 8.81 15.65
N TYR A 27 -19.98 9.28 14.79
CA TYR A 27 -19.57 8.58 13.58
C TYR A 27 -18.35 7.73 13.91
N TYR A 28 -18.52 6.41 13.85
CA TYR A 28 -17.47 5.44 14.19
C TYR A 28 -16.89 4.80 12.93
N TYR A 29 -16.23 5.61 12.13
CA TYR A 29 -15.49 5.15 10.96
C TYR A 29 -14.38 6.15 10.62
N ARG A 30 -13.54 5.83 9.66
CA ARG A 30 -12.50 6.72 9.16
C ARG A 30 -13.16 7.93 8.49
N ILE A 31 -12.69 9.11 8.83
CA ILE A 31 -13.03 10.36 8.17
C ILE A 31 -11.95 10.64 7.12
N SER A 32 -12.35 10.97 5.90
CA SER A 32 -11.42 11.36 4.83
C SER A 32 -10.73 12.69 5.17
N SER A 33 -9.46 12.85 4.76
CA SER A 33 -8.64 14.01 5.13
C SER A 33 -9.22 15.34 4.67
N ASP A 34 -9.88 15.38 3.53
CA ASP A 34 -10.57 16.55 2.98
C ASP A 34 -11.79 17.01 3.81
N ARG A 35 -12.27 16.14 4.72
CA ARG A 35 -13.39 16.42 5.62
C ARG A 35 -12.97 16.82 7.02
N LEU A 36 -11.74 16.53 7.41
CA LEU A 36 -11.25 16.83 8.76
C LEU A 36 -11.24 18.35 9.04
N GLU A 37 -10.76 19.16 8.12
CA GLU A 37 -10.75 20.60 8.27
C GLU A 37 -12.16 21.18 8.50
N ASP A 38 -13.16 20.65 7.80
CA ASP A 38 -14.56 21.09 7.91
C ASP A 38 -15.19 20.65 9.25
N SER A 39 -14.78 19.50 9.79
CA SER A 39 -15.25 18.99 11.08
C SER A 39 -14.55 19.60 12.29
N GLU A 40 -13.27 19.94 12.19
CA GLU A 40 -12.50 20.62 13.23
C GLU A 40 -12.92 22.08 13.44
N SER A 41 -13.43 22.73 12.40
CA SER A 41 -13.82 24.13 12.43
C SER A 41 -15.12 24.41 13.23
N ARG A 42 -15.79 23.39 13.77
CA ARG A 42 -17.04 23.53 14.49
C ARG A 42 -16.89 23.20 15.97
N ASP A 43 -17.17 24.16 16.82
CA ASP A 43 -17.17 24.06 18.30
C ASP A 43 -18.05 22.89 18.85
N THR A 44 -18.86 22.28 17.98
CA THR A 44 -19.82 21.23 18.35
C THR A 44 -19.31 19.80 18.10
N LEU A 45 -18.26 19.61 17.29
CA LEU A 45 -17.73 18.29 16.96
C LEU A 45 -16.35 18.10 17.56
N LYS A 46 -16.12 16.90 18.08
CA LYS A 46 -14.83 16.48 18.57
C LYS A 46 -14.30 15.34 17.72
N VAL A 47 -13.15 15.55 17.10
CA VAL A 47 -12.44 14.50 16.35
C VAL A 47 -11.51 13.73 17.31
N TYR A 48 -11.53 12.43 17.20
CA TYR A 48 -10.63 11.55 17.92
C TYR A 48 -9.70 10.87 16.93
N GLU A 49 -8.42 11.06 17.11
CA GLU A 49 -7.39 10.38 16.32
C GLU A 49 -7.07 9.03 16.94
N SER A 50 -6.94 8.03 16.10
CA SER A 50 -6.37 6.75 16.49
C SER A 50 -5.35 6.31 15.44
N THR A 51 -4.22 5.80 15.89
CA THR A 51 -3.26 5.15 15.02
C THR A 51 -3.76 3.75 14.71
N GLY A 52 -3.91 3.43 13.44
CA GLY A 52 -4.41 2.10 13.20
C GLY A 52 -4.72 1.79 11.77
N GLY A 53 -3.78 1.44 11.02
CA GLY A 53 -3.88 1.03 9.64
C GLY A 53 -2.72 1.59 8.85
N TYR A 54 -2.46 0.99 7.74
CA TYR A 54 -1.40 1.43 6.84
C TYR A 54 -1.73 1.09 5.39
N TYR A 55 -1.10 1.82 4.50
CA TYR A 55 -1.02 1.51 3.09
C TYR A 55 0.34 0.88 2.78
N SER A 56 0.33 -0.11 1.92
CA SER A 56 1.54 -0.80 1.48
C SER A 56 1.43 -1.20 0.01
N ILE A 57 2.56 -1.54 -0.57
CA ILE A 57 2.63 -2.21 -1.87
C ILE A 57 3.06 -3.65 -1.61
N LEU A 58 2.23 -4.58 -2.02
CA LEU A 58 2.55 -6.00 -2.00
C LEU A 58 3.20 -6.36 -3.35
N LEU A 59 4.29 -7.10 -3.29
CA LEU A 59 5.00 -7.59 -4.46
C LEU A 59 4.88 -9.11 -4.50
N ASN A 60 4.61 -9.67 -5.67
CA ASN A 60 4.59 -11.11 -5.88
C ASN A 60 6.04 -11.60 -6.10
N PRO A 61 6.62 -12.37 -5.16
CA PRO A 61 8.02 -12.77 -5.23
C PRO A 61 8.23 -14.09 -5.99
N THR A 62 7.21 -14.65 -6.64
CA THR A 62 7.32 -15.95 -7.30
C THR A 62 8.41 -15.98 -8.35
N ASP A 63 9.19 -17.04 -8.38
CA ASP A 63 10.16 -17.38 -9.44
C ASP A 63 9.64 -18.47 -10.40
N GLU A 64 8.39 -18.91 -10.20
CA GLU A 64 7.71 -19.85 -11.08
C GLU A 64 6.99 -19.11 -12.23
N GLY A 65 7.00 -19.72 -13.43
CA GLY A 65 6.32 -19.18 -14.61
C GLY A 65 7.19 -18.22 -15.43
N PRO A 66 6.61 -17.20 -16.09
CA PRO A 66 7.34 -16.19 -16.86
C PRO A 66 8.33 -15.42 -16.01
N PHE A 67 9.31 -14.76 -16.64
CA PHE A 67 10.28 -13.94 -15.92
C PHE A 67 9.59 -12.87 -15.08
N ASN A 68 9.84 -12.90 -13.78
CA ASN A 68 9.30 -11.95 -12.82
C ASN A 68 10.46 -11.17 -12.18
N PRO A 69 10.59 -9.86 -12.42
CA PRO A 69 11.68 -9.08 -11.83
C PRO A 69 11.60 -9.04 -10.30
N PHE A 70 10.40 -9.18 -9.72
CA PHE A 70 10.22 -9.18 -8.27
C PHE A 70 10.55 -10.51 -7.60
N SER A 71 10.94 -11.55 -8.34
CA SER A 71 11.58 -12.75 -7.76
C SER A 71 12.98 -12.41 -7.21
N ILE A 72 13.61 -11.35 -7.72
CA ILE A 72 14.94 -10.89 -7.33
C ILE A 72 14.82 -10.00 -6.09
N GLN A 73 15.51 -10.38 -5.02
CA GLN A 73 15.43 -9.68 -3.73
C GLN A 73 15.91 -8.22 -3.82
N GLU A 74 16.98 -7.99 -4.55
CA GLU A 74 17.61 -6.68 -4.73
C GLU A 74 16.67 -5.72 -5.48
N ILE A 75 15.90 -6.23 -6.44
CA ILE A 75 14.87 -5.43 -7.13
C ILE A 75 13.73 -5.06 -6.17
N ARG A 76 13.25 -6.01 -5.33
CA ARG A 76 12.26 -5.68 -4.30
C ARG A 76 12.79 -4.65 -3.30
N TYR A 77 14.06 -4.73 -2.95
CA TYR A 77 14.72 -3.71 -2.13
C TYR A 77 14.73 -2.37 -2.84
N ALA A 78 15.10 -2.32 -4.12
CA ALA A 78 15.16 -1.10 -4.93
C ALA A 78 13.82 -0.38 -5.06
N VAL A 79 12.69 -1.11 -5.14
CA VAL A 79 11.34 -0.52 -5.21
C VAL A 79 11.04 0.41 -4.02
N ASN A 80 11.66 0.18 -2.86
CA ASN A 80 11.49 1.08 -1.71
C ASN A 80 11.96 2.50 -1.96
N PHE A 81 12.90 2.70 -2.89
CA PHE A 81 13.44 4.02 -3.26
C PHE A 81 12.61 4.72 -4.35
N LEU A 82 11.64 4.03 -4.95
CA LEU A 82 10.68 4.60 -5.89
C LEU A 82 9.43 5.18 -5.20
N VAL A 83 9.27 4.94 -3.90
CA VAL A 83 8.09 5.37 -3.14
C VAL A 83 8.44 6.60 -2.32
N ASP A 84 7.96 7.78 -2.74
CA ASP A 84 8.04 8.99 -1.93
C ASP A 84 6.96 8.98 -0.83
N ARG A 85 7.33 8.41 0.31
CA ARG A 85 6.44 8.29 1.47
C ARG A 85 6.06 9.65 2.05
N ASN A 86 6.94 10.65 1.96
CA ASN A 86 6.66 11.99 2.45
C ASN A 86 5.63 12.70 1.55
N LEU A 87 5.76 12.58 0.24
CA LEU A 87 4.76 13.09 -0.70
C LEU A 87 3.40 12.44 -0.44
N ILE A 88 3.35 11.11 -0.27
CA ILE A 88 2.10 10.40 0.03
C ILE A 88 1.47 10.92 1.31
N VAL A 89 2.24 11.07 2.39
CA VAL A 89 1.71 11.56 3.67
C VAL A 89 1.22 13.00 3.55
N ASN A 90 1.99 13.87 2.93
CA ASN A 90 1.66 15.29 2.89
C ASN A 90 0.53 15.60 1.89
N GLU A 91 0.61 15.04 0.67
CA GLU A 91 -0.30 15.41 -0.42
C GLU A 91 -1.55 14.51 -0.49
N LEU A 92 -1.40 13.21 -0.23
CA LEU A 92 -2.55 12.30 -0.34
C LEU A 92 -3.28 12.10 0.99
N LEU A 93 -2.56 12.22 2.11
CA LEU A 93 -3.14 12.07 3.44
C LEU A 93 -3.30 13.39 4.19
N GLY A 94 -2.99 14.54 3.56
CA GLY A 94 -3.11 15.85 4.19
C GLY A 94 -2.30 16.01 5.49
N GLY A 95 -1.19 15.28 5.62
CA GLY A 95 -0.37 15.25 6.83
C GLY A 95 -0.87 14.29 7.92
N TYR A 96 -2.02 13.64 7.72
CA TYR A 96 -2.60 12.68 8.69
C TYR A 96 -2.02 11.29 8.51
N GLY A 97 -0.73 11.14 8.80
CA GLY A 97 -0.01 9.88 8.72
C GLY A 97 1.46 10.03 9.00
N THR A 98 2.18 8.92 8.97
CA THR A 98 3.63 8.91 9.06
C THR A 98 4.23 7.94 8.05
N PRO A 99 5.39 8.26 7.47
CA PRO A 99 6.12 7.32 6.64
C PRO A 99 6.42 6.03 7.40
N MET A 100 6.16 4.89 6.79
CA MET A 100 6.49 3.58 7.35
C MET A 100 7.64 2.93 6.59
N PHE A 101 8.55 2.32 7.34
CA PHE A 101 9.74 1.63 6.83
C PHE A 101 9.78 0.16 7.26
N SER A 102 8.74 -0.28 7.96
CA SER A 102 8.52 -1.66 8.38
C SER A 102 7.01 -1.88 8.56
N ASN A 103 6.60 -3.12 8.82
CA ASN A 103 5.21 -3.44 9.17
C ASN A 103 4.80 -2.95 10.57
N TYR A 104 5.75 -2.42 11.35
CA TYR A 104 5.47 -1.76 12.61
C TYR A 104 5.35 -0.26 12.39
N GLY A 105 4.24 0.32 12.80
CA GLY A 105 4.09 1.78 12.82
C GLY A 105 5.04 2.42 13.83
N SER A 106 5.48 3.64 13.54
CA SER A 106 6.40 4.40 14.40
C SER A 106 5.90 4.62 15.84
N PHE A 107 4.63 4.34 16.10
CA PHE A 107 4.00 4.43 17.41
C PHE A 107 4.04 3.12 18.21
N SER A 108 4.46 2.02 17.58
CA SER A 108 4.52 0.72 18.27
C SER A 108 5.83 0.55 19.03
N ALA A 109 5.77 -0.12 20.18
CA ALA A 109 6.96 -0.46 20.93
C ALA A 109 7.87 -1.42 20.15
N GLU A 110 7.30 -2.20 19.28
CA GLU A 110 7.99 -3.12 18.39
C GLU A 110 8.85 -2.38 17.36
N TYR A 111 8.39 -1.24 16.85
CA TYR A 111 9.17 -0.38 15.95
C TYR A 111 10.49 0.05 16.60
N LEU A 112 10.45 0.48 17.87
CA LEU A 112 11.66 0.90 18.58
C LEU A 112 12.67 -0.25 18.74
N ARG A 113 12.21 -1.49 18.82
CA ARG A 113 13.08 -2.67 18.94
C ARG A 113 13.81 -3.01 17.65
N VAL A 114 13.28 -2.61 16.50
CA VAL A 114 13.86 -2.88 15.18
C VAL A 114 14.44 -1.62 14.52
N LEU A 115 14.42 -0.49 15.23
CA LEU A 115 14.84 0.80 14.69
C LEU A 115 16.28 0.77 14.16
N ASP A 116 17.22 0.19 14.92
CA ASP A 116 18.63 0.09 14.51
C ASP A 116 18.76 -0.66 13.16
N VAL A 117 17.94 -1.68 12.93
CA VAL A 117 17.91 -2.42 11.66
C VAL A 117 17.29 -1.60 10.57
N ILE A 118 16.16 -0.92 10.84
CA ILE A 118 15.47 -0.07 9.86
C ILE A 118 16.39 1.05 9.39
N GLU A 119 17.13 1.68 10.29
CA GLU A 119 18.07 2.76 9.96
C GLU A 119 19.20 2.31 9.02
N THR A 120 19.57 1.04 9.04
CA THR A 120 20.60 0.52 8.11
C THR A 120 20.15 0.55 6.66
N PHE A 121 18.84 0.45 6.39
CA PHE A 121 18.32 0.45 5.03
C PHE A 121 18.27 1.83 4.40
N GLN A 122 18.21 2.90 5.20
CA GLN A 122 18.17 4.30 4.76
C GLN A 122 17.13 4.57 3.65
N PHE A 123 15.97 3.93 3.73
CA PHE A 123 14.92 4.09 2.73
C PHE A 123 14.48 5.55 2.62
N ARG A 124 14.68 6.10 1.43
CA ARG A 124 14.28 7.45 1.03
C ARG A 124 13.98 7.44 -0.45
N TYR A 125 13.15 8.35 -0.90
CA TYR A 125 12.90 8.51 -2.32
C TYR A 125 14.19 8.85 -3.07
N ASN A 126 14.60 7.98 -3.99
CA ASN A 126 15.79 8.12 -4.82
C ASN A 126 15.69 7.22 -6.06
N PRO A 127 14.91 7.63 -7.08
CA PRO A 127 14.70 6.84 -8.29
C PRO A 127 15.98 6.44 -9.00
N SER A 128 16.97 7.36 -9.08
CA SER A 128 18.25 7.05 -9.73
C SER A 128 19.02 5.92 -9.03
N PHE A 129 18.94 5.84 -7.70
CA PHE A 129 19.55 4.74 -6.97
C PHE A 129 18.82 3.43 -7.23
N ALA A 130 17.47 3.47 -7.28
CA ALA A 130 16.66 2.32 -7.62
C ALA A 130 16.95 1.83 -9.05
N GLU A 131 17.00 2.74 -10.03
CA GLU A 131 17.30 2.40 -11.42
C GLU A 131 18.67 1.72 -11.57
N ASN A 132 19.68 2.19 -10.85
CA ASN A 132 21.01 1.57 -10.89
C ASN A 132 20.96 0.11 -10.41
N ILE A 133 20.35 -0.16 -9.26
CA ILE A 133 20.22 -1.53 -8.75
C ILE A 133 19.40 -2.40 -9.69
N ILE A 134 18.24 -1.93 -10.13
CA ILE A 134 17.35 -2.68 -11.03
C ILE A 134 18.08 -3.00 -12.34
N SER A 135 18.81 -2.04 -12.91
CA SER A 135 19.55 -2.21 -14.15
C SER A 135 20.69 -3.22 -14.00
N GLU A 136 21.42 -3.17 -12.88
CA GLU A 136 22.50 -4.11 -12.60
C GLU A 136 21.93 -5.56 -12.50
N GLU A 137 20.88 -5.74 -11.72
CA GLU A 137 20.28 -7.07 -11.50
C GLU A 137 19.63 -7.64 -12.77
N LEU A 138 18.93 -6.81 -13.55
CA LEU A 138 18.35 -7.24 -14.81
C LEU A 138 19.42 -7.64 -15.83
N ASN A 139 20.51 -6.86 -15.94
CA ASN A 139 21.65 -7.21 -16.81
C ASN A 139 22.31 -8.51 -16.39
N VAL A 140 22.48 -8.77 -15.09
CA VAL A 140 23.00 -10.05 -14.56
C VAL A 140 22.12 -11.23 -14.97
N LYS A 141 20.80 -11.02 -15.08
CA LYS A 141 19.85 -12.04 -15.56
C LYS A 141 19.80 -12.17 -17.08
N GLY A 142 20.52 -11.32 -17.83
CA GLY A 142 20.54 -11.33 -19.28
C GLY A 142 19.38 -10.55 -19.93
N ALA A 143 18.70 -9.68 -19.16
CA ALA A 143 17.77 -8.74 -19.73
C ALA A 143 18.51 -7.56 -20.37
N GLU A 144 17.92 -6.98 -21.41
CA GLU A 144 18.48 -5.85 -22.14
C GLU A 144 17.46 -4.72 -22.29
N LYS A 145 17.91 -3.47 -22.30
CA LYS A 145 17.02 -2.32 -22.52
C LYS A 145 16.98 -1.98 -24.01
N ILE A 146 15.85 -2.23 -24.67
CA ILE A 146 15.62 -1.98 -26.10
C ILE A 146 14.61 -0.84 -26.21
N ASP A 147 15.00 0.23 -26.92
CA ASP A 147 14.17 1.43 -27.08
C ASP A 147 13.62 2.00 -25.74
N GLY A 148 14.43 1.88 -24.70
CA GLY A 148 14.06 2.36 -23.36
C GLY A 148 13.24 1.37 -22.51
N ILE A 149 12.84 0.21 -23.07
CA ILE A 149 12.06 -0.81 -22.37
C ILE A 149 12.95 -2.03 -22.05
N TRP A 150 12.84 -2.52 -20.84
CA TRP A 150 13.49 -3.76 -20.43
C TRP A 150 12.88 -4.97 -21.10
N ASN A 151 13.71 -5.80 -21.72
CA ASN A 151 13.33 -7.03 -22.40
C ASN A 151 14.11 -8.21 -21.81
N TYR A 152 13.45 -9.34 -21.69
CA TYR A 152 14.05 -10.63 -21.36
C TYR A 152 13.67 -11.65 -22.43
N GLU A 153 14.65 -12.36 -23.01
CA GLU A 153 14.44 -13.29 -24.14
C GLU A 153 13.71 -12.65 -25.34
N ASN A 154 14.01 -11.37 -25.63
CA ASN A 154 13.40 -10.53 -26.68
C ASN A 154 11.93 -10.14 -26.45
N GLU A 155 11.36 -10.38 -25.27
CA GLU A 155 10.02 -9.96 -24.91
C GLU A 155 10.07 -8.85 -23.83
N PRO A 156 9.23 -7.82 -23.92
CA PRO A 156 9.17 -6.79 -22.90
C PRO A 156 8.87 -7.37 -21.52
N ILE A 157 9.57 -6.91 -20.49
CA ILE A 157 9.23 -7.25 -19.12
C ILE A 157 7.97 -6.51 -18.72
N GLU A 158 6.87 -7.24 -18.60
CA GLU A 158 5.56 -6.71 -18.24
C GLU A 158 5.31 -6.87 -16.73
N ILE A 159 4.79 -5.80 -16.12
CA ILE A 159 4.38 -5.77 -14.72
C ILE A 159 2.89 -5.56 -14.65
N THR A 160 2.14 -6.53 -14.17
CA THR A 160 0.71 -6.36 -13.89
C THR A 160 0.51 -5.77 -12.52
N PHE A 161 0.07 -4.51 -12.46
CA PHE A 161 -0.16 -3.81 -11.22
C PHE A 161 -1.66 -3.73 -10.91
N PHE A 162 -2.11 -4.52 -9.95
CA PHE A 162 -3.50 -4.47 -9.48
C PHE A 162 -3.68 -3.29 -8.51
N ILE A 163 -4.47 -2.31 -8.92
CA ILE A 163 -4.68 -1.05 -8.21
C ILE A 163 -6.12 -0.99 -7.68
N ARG A 164 -6.28 -0.82 -6.37
CA ARG A 164 -7.57 -0.63 -5.72
C ARG A 164 -8.15 0.74 -6.12
N SER A 165 -9.23 0.71 -6.90
CA SER A 165 -9.90 1.93 -7.40
C SER A 165 -11.07 2.40 -6.53
N ASP A 166 -11.50 1.59 -5.59
CA ASP A 166 -12.52 1.91 -4.58
C ASP A 166 -11.94 2.68 -3.36
N ASP A 167 -10.63 2.88 -3.31
CA ASP A 167 -9.92 3.72 -2.34
C ASP A 167 -9.08 4.76 -3.10
N PRO A 168 -9.43 6.06 -3.02
CA PRO A 168 -8.73 7.12 -3.76
C PRO A 168 -7.23 7.20 -3.46
N VAL A 169 -6.83 6.96 -2.22
CA VAL A 169 -5.42 7.01 -1.80
C VAL A 169 -4.65 5.86 -2.42
N ARG A 170 -5.19 4.64 -2.37
CA ARG A 170 -4.56 3.47 -3.01
C ARG A 170 -4.45 3.63 -4.52
N LYS A 171 -5.49 4.21 -5.13
CA LYS A 171 -5.47 4.51 -6.56
C LYS A 171 -4.33 5.47 -6.90
N ALA A 172 -4.21 6.59 -6.18
CA ALA A 172 -3.15 7.57 -6.40
C ALA A 172 -1.75 6.98 -6.17
N ILE A 173 -1.56 6.20 -5.10
CA ILE A 173 -0.28 5.50 -4.83
C ILE A 173 0.08 4.58 -6.00
N GLY A 174 -0.89 3.81 -6.50
CA GLY A 174 -0.67 2.89 -7.62
C GLY A 174 -0.31 3.62 -8.92
N GLU A 175 -0.96 4.74 -9.22
CA GLU A 175 -0.67 5.55 -10.39
C GLU A 175 0.74 6.19 -10.31
N ILE A 176 1.12 6.72 -9.14
CA ILE A 176 2.46 7.29 -8.91
C ILE A 176 3.54 6.22 -9.11
N LEU A 177 3.43 5.08 -8.42
CA LEU A 177 4.44 4.03 -8.55
C LEU A 177 4.48 3.42 -9.95
N SER A 178 3.35 3.33 -10.65
CA SER A 178 3.33 2.90 -12.04
C SER A 178 4.19 3.81 -12.92
N SER A 179 4.07 5.13 -12.75
CA SER A 179 4.88 6.09 -13.50
C SER A 179 6.37 5.94 -13.22
N GLU A 180 6.76 5.76 -11.97
CA GLU A 180 8.16 5.51 -11.60
C GLU A 180 8.72 4.24 -12.25
N LEU A 181 7.93 3.17 -12.29
CA LEU A 181 8.33 1.92 -12.93
C LEU A 181 8.42 2.04 -14.46
N GLU A 182 7.49 2.79 -15.08
CA GLU A 182 7.51 3.10 -16.51
C GLU A 182 8.75 3.94 -16.88
N GLU A 183 9.15 4.91 -16.05
CA GLU A 183 10.37 5.71 -16.25
C GLU A 183 11.65 4.87 -16.20
N ILE A 184 11.68 3.84 -15.34
CA ILE A 184 12.80 2.89 -15.29
C ILE A 184 12.84 2.00 -16.55
N GLY A 185 11.72 1.87 -17.25
CA GLY A 185 11.64 1.11 -18.50
C GLY A 185 10.86 -0.20 -18.41
N PHE A 186 10.07 -0.40 -17.37
CA PHE A 186 9.13 -1.52 -17.36
C PHE A 186 7.86 -1.18 -18.14
N LYS A 187 7.24 -2.19 -18.73
CA LYS A 187 5.89 -2.07 -19.29
C LYS A 187 4.88 -2.37 -18.20
N VAL A 188 4.13 -1.34 -17.74
CA VAL A 188 3.18 -1.51 -16.64
C VAL A 188 1.75 -1.64 -17.15
N ASN A 189 1.14 -2.80 -16.89
CA ASN A 189 -0.26 -3.08 -17.15
C ASN A 189 -1.08 -2.75 -15.89
N LYS A 190 -1.75 -1.60 -15.87
CA LYS A 190 -2.56 -1.14 -14.72
C LYS A 190 -3.92 -1.82 -14.76
N GLU A 191 -4.20 -2.68 -13.78
CA GLU A 191 -5.51 -3.28 -13.57
C GLU A 191 -6.22 -2.64 -12.39
N PHE A 192 -7.40 -2.07 -12.63
CA PHE A 192 -8.21 -1.45 -11.60
C PHE A 192 -9.32 -2.37 -11.11
N GLY A 193 -9.57 -2.35 -9.81
CA GLY A 193 -10.65 -3.14 -9.21
C GLY A 193 -10.93 -2.77 -7.76
N ASP A 194 -12.06 -3.27 -7.29
CA ASP A 194 -12.48 -3.17 -5.89
C ASP A 194 -11.91 -4.31 -5.03
N LEU A 195 -12.30 -4.34 -3.75
CA LEU A 195 -11.89 -5.38 -2.82
C LEU A 195 -12.36 -6.78 -3.26
N ASN A 196 -13.55 -6.90 -3.86
CA ASN A 196 -14.06 -8.20 -4.30
C ASN A 196 -13.20 -8.77 -5.43
N LYS A 197 -12.81 -7.94 -6.40
CA LYS A 197 -11.87 -8.34 -7.46
C LYS A 197 -10.49 -8.69 -6.88
N ALA A 198 -10.01 -7.94 -5.87
CA ALA A 198 -8.75 -8.25 -5.20
C ALA A 198 -8.77 -9.62 -4.51
N TYR A 199 -9.90 -10.00 -3.86
CA TYR A 199 -10.04 -11.34 -3.28
C TYR A 199 -9.89 -12.47 -4.31
N VAL A 200 -10.30 -12.25 -5.55
CA VAL A 200 -10.17 -13.25 -6.61
C VAL A 200 -8.78 -13.23 -7.25
N VAL A 201 -8.26 -12.04 -7.54
CA VAL A 201 -7.03 -11.89 -8.34
C VAL A 201 -5.79 -12.00 -7.47
N VAL A 202 -5.78 -11.40 -6.28
CA VAL A 202 -4.59 -11.35 -5.41
C VAL A 202 -4.59 -12.47 -4.39
N TYR A 203 -5.64 -12.52 -3.55
CA TYR A 203 -5.66 -13.45 -2.43
C TYR A 203 -6.12 -14.87 -2.81
N GLY A 204 -6.90 -15.02 -3.88
CA GLY A 204 -7.48 -16.30 -4.31
C GLY A 204 -6.76 -16.96 -5.46
N SER A 205 -5.75 -16.34 -6.08
CA SER A 205 -4.98 -16.96 -7.15
C SER A 205 -3.68 -17.58 -6.63
N ASN A 206 -3.17 -18.56 -7.34
CA ASN A 206 -1.81 -19.04 -7.09
C ASN A 206 -0.82 -17.96 -7.59
N PRO A 207 0.13 -17.51 -6.76
CA PRO A 207 1.16 -16.54 -7.17
C PRO A 207 1.91 -16.92 -8.44
N ALA A 208 2.16 -18.22 -8.65
CA ALA A 208 2.80 -18.75 -9.85
C ALA A 208 2.01 -18.47 -11.15
N GLU A 209 0.72 -18.22 -11.07
CA GLU A 209 -0.09 -17.80 -12.24
C GLU A 209 0.21 -16.37 -12.68
N GLN A 210 0.92 -15.59 -11.87
CA GLN A 210 1.33 -14.21 -12.12
C GLN A 210 0.19 -13.31 -12.63
N LYS A 211 -1.02 -13.51 -12.10
CA LYS A 211 -2.18 -12.64 -12.41
C LYS A 211 -1.97 -11.21 -11.92
N TRP A 212 -1.02 -11.02 -11.03
CA TRP A 212 -0.58 -9.73 -10.51
C TRP A 212 0.91 -9.81 -10.16
N SER A 213 1.62 -8.71 -10.36
CA SER A 213 3.01 -8.54 -9.94
C SER A 213 3.11 -7.61 -8.74
N LEU A 214 2.27 -6.55 -8.72
CA LEU A 214 2.11 -5.64 -7.60
C LEU A 214 0.64 -5.45 -7.25
N TYR A 215 0.41 -5.07 -5.99
CA TYR A 215 -0.92 -4.75 -5.48
C TYR A 215 -0.86 -3.59 -4.49
N THR A 216 -1.75 -2.60 -4.65
CA THR A 216 -1.94 -1.54 -3.66
C THR A 216 -2.73 -2.08 -2.48
N GLU A 217 -2.03 -2.50 -1.46
CA GLU A 217 -2.61 -3.07 -0.27
C GLU A 217 -2.86 -2.03 0.82
N GLY A 218 -3.63 -2.38 1.80
CA GLY A 218 -3.82 -1.60 3.00
C GLY A 218 -4.60 -2.38 4.04
N TRP A 219 -4.19 -2.19 5.27
CA TRP A 219 -4.81 -2.82 6.43
C TRP A 219 -5.41 -1.76 7.34
N GLY A 220 -6.66 -1.97 7.75
CA GLY A 220 -7.28 -1.17 8.78
C GLY A 220 -7.03 -1.80 10.15
N SER A 221 -6.76 -1.00 11.17
CA SER A 221 -6.83 -1.47 12.55
C SER A 221 -7.91 -0.70 13.31
N SER A 222 -8.52 -1.34 14.29
CA SER A 222 -9.24 -0.65 15.34
C SER A 222 -8.32 -0.52 16.55
N GLY A 223 -8.56 0.46 17.42
CA GLY A 223 -7.76 0.66 18.64
C GLY A 223 -7.70 -0.57 19.58
N PHE A 224 -8.45 -1.62 19.26
CA PHE A 224 -8.48 -2.88 20.00
C PHE A 224 -7.74 -4.02 19.31
N THR A 225 -7.36 -3.88 18.05
CA THR A 225 -6.74 -4.95 17.27
C THR A 225 -5.32 -4.56 16.90
N ARG A 226 -4.35 -5.26 17.46
CA ARG A 226 -2.96 -5.19 17.02
C ARG A 226 -2.81 -6.09 15.80
N TYR A 227 -2.68 -5.47 14.64
CA TYR A 227 -2.50 -6.21 13.39
C TYR A 227 -1.05 -6.62 13.12
N ASP A 228 -0.08 -5.96 13.75
CA ASP A 228 1.34 -6.16 13.50
C ASP A 228 1.75 -7.64 13.55
N SER A 229 1.46 -8.35 14.64
CA SER A 229 1.83 -9.76 14.76
C SER A 229 0.97 -10.67 13.85
N VAL A 230 -0.32 -10.36 13.70
CA VAL A 230 -1.22 -11.13 12.82
C VAL A 230 -0.87 -10.89 11.36
N THR A 231 -0.62 -9.64 10.98
CA THR A 231 -0.21 -9.29 9.61
C THR A 231 1.13 -9.91 9.25
N LEU A 232 2.11 -9.87 10.16
CA LEU A 232 3.40 -10.54 9.95
C LEU A 232 3.24 -12.06 9.82
N ALA A 233 2.40 -12.67 10.65
CA ALA A 233 2.12 -14.09 10.55
C ALA A 233 1.44 -14.45 9.23
N GLN A 234 0.48 -13.64 8.76
CA GLN A 234 -0.19 -13.85 7.49
C GLN A 234 0.74 -13.68 6.28
N MET A 235 1.63 -12.68 6.32
CA MET A 235 2.51 -12.35 5.20
C MET A 235 3.75 -13.23 5.12
N TYR A 236 4.27 -13.70 6.26
CA TYR A 236 5.58 -14.34 6.30
C TYR A 236 5.57 -15.74 6.92
N SER A 237 4.40 -16.24 7.36
CA SER A 237 4.30 -17.56 7.96
C SER A 237 3.70 -18.57 6.97
N PRO A 238 4.37 -19.71 6.72
CA PRO A 238 3.85 -20.74 5.82
C PRO A 238 2.58 -21.43 6.32
N TRP A 239 2.17 -21.19 7.57
CA TRP A 239 0.94 -21.74 8.13
C TRP A 239 -0.32 -20.93 7.78
N PHE A 240 -0.17 -19.69 7.42
CA PHE A 240 -1.25 -18.84 6.94
C PHE A 240 -1.18 -18.79 5.41
N SER A 241 -1.85 -19.75 4.78
CA SER A 241 -1.79 -19.97 3.33
C SER A 241 -2.58 -18.95 2.49
N SER A 242 -2.97 -17.80 3.05
CA SER A 242 -3.79 -16.81 2.34
C SER A 242 -2.98 -15.68 1.69
N MET A 243 -1.66 -15.72 1.81
CA MET A 243 -0.78 -14.77 1.15
C MET A 243 0.31 -15.53 0.39
N PRO A 244 0.71 -15.04 -0.77
CA PRO A 244 1.73 -15.67 -1.60
C PRO A 244 3.12 -15.61 -0.98
#